data_27dcfb44c07aafcb54d0d2b5717774a1
#
_entry.id   27dcfb44c07aafcb54d0d2b5717774a1
#
_cell.length_a   1.000
_cell.length_b   1.000
_cell.length_c   1.000
_cell.angle_alpha   90.00
_cell.angle_beta   90.00
_cell.angle_gamma   90.00
#
_symmetry.space_group_name_H-M   'P 1'
#
loop_
_entity.id
_entity.type
_entity.pdbx_description
1 polymer ?
#
loop_
_entity_poly.entity_id
_entity_poly.type
_entity_poly.pdbx_seq_one_letter_code
_entity_poly.pdbx_strand_id
1 'polypeptide(L)'
;MADIYDEKAYQQFARSLAPLLKGRNIRRVPLEGLRAAAVASGTRTEFGSYGWRSATSSRIGPKTVYLGSPAIRLPRPSDVHKNIIAAAPQELENVLHLMKTLPFVHLRRQMGRNGEYNPICNLYMSVADRKNHRIAYMWGNTLRTLGKQPGPEFTMIHIPEEHNIRQQVLVLPEYNINIALGTDYMGEDKKGFLRQAMWRADEAGMMGLHAGTKMVQARDASGKLKTYGVFLFGLSATGKSTWSCHSLGLDYGKGEGTEVTQDDIVFLKRDGSALGSEDKGFFIKTDVDKSLQEALYYALVDRSALLENVMIDYKGKVNLLDETLCANGRAVIQRDKIGIMVGKKKVRISSKGINLPPVEDLDGVIFAFITRRNTVMPFAQELTAEQGVLAYLWGESTHSYASQPARAGESVRTVGTDPFIIGSRARKVNRFHDIVMSLVAKYPDKIRFLQYNTGGVGEIIEEVDFEGAKKKKIVRKATRVPIDVMAAIQRGDLKGTNTYELGMLGTRAIAKVAGREIDEYDPRKFYSAEEIEHYLADLVKGRIKFTQEIASEGLEPEIVRAAEKSFAILPKGA
;
A
#
# COMPACT_ATOMS: atom_id res chain seq x y z
N MET A 1 -17.92 -6.64 -30.80
CA MET A 1 -16.60 -7.27 -30.77
C MET A 1 -16.76 -8.62 -30.11
N ALA A 2 -16.13 -9.68 -30.62
CA ALA A 2 -16.10 -10.97 -29.94
C ALA A 2 -15.47 -10.80 -28.54
N ASP A 3 -15.96 -11.58 -27.56
CA ASP A 3 -15.39 -11.59 -26.22
C ASP A 3 -13.95 -12.14 -26.32
N ILE A 4 -12.99 -11.38 -25.82
CA ILE A 4 -11.56 -11.76 -25.79
C ILE A 4 -11.22 -12.70 -24.63
N TYR A 5 -12.19 -12.96 -23.73
CA TYR A 5 -12.03 -13.84 -22.59
C TYR A 5 -12.50 -15.25 -22.94
N ASP A 6 -11.73 -16.26 -22.55
CA ASP A 6 -12.06 -17.67 -22.71
C ASP A 6 -12.21 -18.37 -21.35
N GLU A 7 -13.39 -18.24 -20.75
CA GLU A 7 -13.68 -18.84 -19.43
C GLU A 7 -13.54 -20.37 -19.43
N LYS A 8 -13.77 -21.03 -20.58
CA LYS A 8 -13.61 -22.49 -20.70
C LYS A 8 -12.13 -22.89 -20.61
N ALA A 9 -11.26 -22.15 -21.28
CA ALA A 9 -9.81 -22.37 -21.19
C ALA A 9 -9.31 -22.14 -19.75
N TYR A 10 -9.82 -21.12 -19.04
CA TYR A 10 -9.43 -20.85 -17.65
C TYR A 10 -9.86 -21.99 -16.71
N GLN A 11 -11.07 -22.49 -16.86
CA GLN A 11 -11.56 -23.65 -16.10
C GLN A 11 -10.73 -24.92 -16.40
N GLN A 12 -10.46 -25.17 -17.68
CA GLN A 12 -9.64 -26.31 -18.10
C GLN A 12 -8.23 -26.22 -17.51
N PHE A 13 -7.62 -25.04 -17.56
CA PHE A 13 -6.31 -24.80 -16.94
C PHE A 13 -6.32 -25.14 -15.45
N ALA A 14 -7.29 -24.61 -14.68
CA ALA A 14 -7.37 -24.86 -13.24
C ALA A 14 -7.49 -26.36 -12.91
N ARG A 15 -8.28 -27.11 -13.70
CA ARG A 15 -8.41 -28.58 -13.56
C ARG A 15 -7.10 -29.30 -13.89
N SER A 16 -6.45 -28.91 -14.99
CA SER A 16 -5.21 -29.54 -15.45
C SER A 16 -4.01 -29.25 -14.55
N LEU A 17 -4.02 -28.09 -13.88
CA LEU A 17 -2.97 -27.67 -12.94
C LEU A 17 -2.98 -28.53 -11.66
N ALA A 18 -4.15 -28.86 -11.12
CA ALA A 18 -4.28 -29.50 -9.80
C ALA A 18 -3.40 -30.76 -9.61
N PRO A 19 -3.34 -31.72 -10.55
CA PRO A 19 -2.44 -32.86 -10.43
C PRO A 19 -0.95 -32.49 -10.56
N LEU A 20 -0.62 -31.45 -11.35
CA LEU A 20 0.76 -31.02 -11.55
C LEU A 20 1.38 -30.42 -10.29
N LEU A 21 0.58 -29.80 -9.43
CA LEU A 21 1.05 -29.26 -8.14
C LEU A 21 1.60 -30.34 -7.18
N LYS A 22 1.44 -31.62 -7.52
CA LYS A 22 1.98 -32.78 -6.80
C LYS A 22 3.08 -33.49 -7.59
N GLY A 23 3.61 -32.86 -8.64
CA GLY A 23 4.62 -33.43 -9.53
C GLY A 23 5.93 -33.79 -8.80
N ARG A 24 6.68 -34.78 -9.33
CA ARG A 24 7.97 -35.22 -8.75
C ARG A 24 9.06 -34.14 -8.82
N ASN A 25 8.94 -33.20 -9.72
CA ASN A 25 9.83 -32.04 -9.89
C ASN A 25 9.53 -30.90 -8.89
N ILE A 26 8.51 -31.06 -8.03
CA ILE A 26 8.14 -30.08 -7.01
C ILE A 26 8.58 -30.57 -5.63
N ARG A 27 9.52 -29.85 -5.03
CA ARG A 27 10.04 -30.18 -3.71
C ARG A 27 9.41 -29.27 -2.65
N ARG A 28 8.64 -29.84 -1.75
CA ARG A 28 8.15 -29.10 -0.58
C ARG A 28 9.29 -28.82 0.38
N VAL A 29 9.51 -27.54 0.71
CA VAL A 29 10.66 -27.10 1.51
C VAL A 29 10.16 -26.21 2.64
N PRO A 30 10.57 -26.43 3.92
CA PRO A 30 10.33 -25.48 4.99
C PRO A 30 11.18 -24.22 4.78
N LEU A 31 10.78 -23.11 5.42
CA LEU A 31 11.46 -21.82 5.25
C LEU A 31 12.96 -21.88 5.60
N GLU A 32 13.30 -22.60 6.66
CA GLU A 32 14.68 -22.79 7.12
C GLU A 32 15.51 -23.53 6.07
N GLY A 33 14.91 -24.48 5.35
CA GLY A 33 15.57 -25.21 4.26
C GLY A 33 15.87 -24.35 3.04
N LEU A 34 15.14 -23.24 2.83
CA LEU A 34 15.43 -22.30 1.76
C LEU A 34 16.58 -21.35 2.09
N ARG A 35 16.86 -21.12 3.37
CA ARG A 35 17.87 -20.14 3.80
C ARG A 35 19.24 -20.42 3.21
N ALA A 36 19.73 -21.65 3.31
CA ALA A 36 21.07 -22.01 2.82
C ALA A 36 21.24 -21.73 1.31
N ALA A 37 20.23 -22.12 0.50
CA ALA A 37 20.25 -21.87 -0.94
C ALA A 37 20.12 -20.37 -1.27
N ALA A 38 19.30 -19.63 -0.53
CA ALA A 38 19.12 -18.21 -0.74
C ALA A 38 20.41 -17.41 -0.42
N VAL A 39 21.01 -17.65 0.75
CA VAL A 39 22.21 -16.89 1.18
C VAL A 39 23.45 -17.21 0.32
N ALA A 40 23.51 -18.37 -0.35
CA ALA A 40 24.60 -18.72 -1.25
C ALA A 40 24.74 -17.74 -2.45
N SER A 41 23.66 -17.06 -2.84
CA SER A 41 23.66 -16.05 -3.90
C SER A 41 23.59 -14.62 -3.36
N GLY A 42 23.58 -14.43 -2.04
CA GLY A 42 23.44 -13.13 -1.40
C GLY A 42 24.75 -12.51 -0.95
N THR A 43 24.81 -11.19 -0.88
CA THR A 43 25.90 -10.45 -0.26
C THR A 43 25.64 -10.28 1.23
N ARG A 44 26.57 -10.74 2.07
CA ARG A 44 26.47 -10.53 3.52
C ARG A 44 26.80 -9.07 3.84
N THR A 45 25.98 -8.44 4.68
CA THR A 45 26.15 -7.05 5.08
C THR A 45 26.98 -6.91 6.36
N GLU A 46 27.44 -5.69 6.66
CA GLU A 46 28.09 -5.32 7.92
C GLU A 46 27.22 -5.60 9.15
N PHE A 47 25.89 -5.63 8.99
CA PHE A 47 24.95 -5.96 10.06
C PHE A 47 24.74 -7.49 10.25
N GLY A 48 25.38 -8.31 9.40
CA GLY A 48 25.21 -9.76 9.39
C GLY A 48 23.91 -10.24 8.70
N SER A 49 23.16 -9.33 8.11
CA SER A 49 22.02 -9.61 7.23
C SER A 49 22.50 -9.95 5.80
N TYR A 50 21.55 -10.16 4.87
CA TYR A 50 21.86 -10.47 3.48
C TYR A 50 21.10 -9.57 2.52
N GLY A 51 21.74 -9.22 1.40
CA GLY A 51 21.14 -8.48 0.32
C GLY A 51 21.33 -9.16 -1.03
N TRP A 52 20.36 -8.95 -1.92
CA TRP A 52 20.34 -9.47 -3.27
C TRP A 52 20.00 -8.38 -4.28
N ARG A 53 20.30 -8.67 -5.54
CA ARG A 53 19.87 -7.86 -6.68
C ARG A 53 18.84 -8.64 -7.49
N SER A 54 17.80 -7.96 -7.95
CA SER A 54 16.85 -8.47 -8.94
C SER A 54 17.00 -7.71 -10.26
N ALA A 55 16.69 -8.37 -11.36
CA ALA A 55 16.65 -7.73 -12.68
C ALA A 55 15.43 -6.79 -12.80
N THR A 56 14.34 -7.14 -12.10
CA THR A 56 13.14 -6.31 -12.00
C THR A 56 13.04 -5.69 -10.60
N SER A 57 12.82 -4.37 -10.53
CA SER A 57 12.82 -3.62 -9.28
C SER A 57 11.43 -3.14 -8.84
N SER A 58 10.40 -3.44 -9.63
CA SER A 58 9.03 -3.00 -9.36
C SER A 58 8.02 -4.01 -9.90
N ARG A 59 6.79 -3.88 -9.45
CA ARG A 59 5.66 -4.67 -9.97
C ARG A 59 5.36 -4.34 -11.42
N ILE A 60 4.93 -5.36 -12.16
CA ILE A 60 4.49 -5.25 -13.55
C ILE A 60 2.97 -4.97 -13.66
N GLY A 61 2.46 -4.04 -12.83
CA GLY A 61 1.05 -3.66 -12.78
C GLY A 61 0.37 -3.43 -14.14
N PRO A 62 0.99 -2.69 -15.09
CA PRO A 62 0.43 -2.49 -16.44
C PRO A 62 0.27 -3.77 -17.27
N LYS A 63 0.85 -4.89 -16.85
CA LYS A 63 0.77 -6.20 -17.51
C LYS A 63 0.08 -7.24 -16.59
N THR A 64 -0.70 -6.79 -15.61
CA THR A 64 -1.48 -7.65 -14.73
C THR A 64 -2.92 -7.73 -15.24
N VAL A 65 -3.42 -8.92 -15.52
CA VAL A 65 -4.79 -9.15 -16.02
C VAL A 65 -5.57 -10.10 -15.11
N TYR A 66 -6.89 -9.92 -15.07
CA TYR A 66 -7.81 -10.77 -14.34
C TYR A 66 -8.60 -11.62 -15.34
N LEU A 67 -8.49 -12.94 -15.22
CA LEU A 67 -9.05 -13.94 -16.14
C LEU A 67 -10.20 -14.68 -15.46
N GLY A 68 -11.42 -14.50 -15.97
CA GLY A 68 -12.63 -15.15 -15.46
C GLY A 68 -13.91 -14.44 -15.88
N SER A 69 -14.95 -14.57 -15.06
CA SER A 69 -16.28 -14.02 -15.29
C SER A 69 -16.30 -12.49 -15.41
N PRO A 70 -17.35 -11.89 -15.99
CA PRO A 70 -17.47 -10.43 -16.09
C PRO A 70 -17.30 -9.68 -14.78
N ALA A 71 -17.63 -10.28 -13.64
CA ALA A 71 -17.58 -9.64 -12.32
C ALA A 71 -16.15 -9.30 -11.85
N ILE A 72 -15.12 -10.00 -12.39
CA ILE A 72 -13.73 -9.80 -11.98
C ILE A 72 -12.87 -9.09 -13.03
N ARG A 73 -13.41 -8.88 -14.23
CA ARG A 73 -12.67 -8.30 -15.35
C ARG A 73 -12.26 -6.85 -15.07
N LEU A 74 -11.17 -6.41 -15.68
CA LEU A 74 -10.79 -5.00 -15.66
C LEU A 74 -11.90 -4.17 -16.33
N PRO A 75 -12.44 -3.13 -15.68
CA PRO A 75 -13.50 -2.31 -16.28
C PRO A 75 -13.05 -1.60 -17.58
N ARG A 76 -11.76 -1.25 -17.65
CA ARG A 76 -11.16 -0.54 -18.80
C ARG A 76 -9.79 -1.12 -19.11
N PRO A 77 -9.73 -2.26 -19.81
CA PRO A 77 -8.46 -2.86 -20.20
C PRO A 77 -7.76 -2.00 -21.26
N SER A 78 -6.48 -1.71 -21.05
CA SER A 78 -5.61 -1.10 -22.05
C SER A 78 -5.35 -2.09 -23.20
N ASP A 79 -4.77 -1.61 -24.31
CA ASP A 79 -4.43 -2.50 -25.42
C ASP A 79 -3.39 -3.55 -25.02
N VAL A 80 -2.46 -3.22 -24.11
CA VAL A 80 -1.55 -4.20 -23.51
C VAL A 80 -2.33 -5.30 -22.78
N HIS A 81 -3.33 -4.90 -21.96
CA HIS A 81 -4.19 -5.87 -21.27
C HIS A 81 -4.99 -6.74 -22.25
N LYS A 82 -5.59 -6.15 -23.31
CA LYS A 82 -6.34 -6.89 -24.31
C LYS A 82 -5.48 -7.94 -25.02
N ASN A 83 -4.25 -7.58 -25.39
CA ASN A 83 -3.31 -8.49 -26.03
C ASN A 83 -2.94 -9.66 -25.10
N ILE A 84 -2.68 -9.40 -23.81
CA ILE A 84 -2.39 -10.44 -22.82
C ILE A 84 -3.61 -11.35 -22.64
N ILE A 85 -4.81 -10.80 -22.51
CA ILE A 85 -6.04 -11.58 -22.34
C ILE A 85 -6.31 -12.47 -23.54
N ALA A 86 -6.15 -11.95 -24.76
CA ALA A 86 -6.32 -12.74 -25.99
C ALA A 86 -5.29 -13.87 -26.11
N ALA A 87 -4.07 -13.67 -25.64
CA ALA A 87 -3.02 -14.70 -25.64
C ALA A 87 -3.11 -15.65 -24.44
N ALA A 88 -3.92 -15.35 -23.43
CA ALA A 88 -3.94 -16.07 -22.16
C ALA A 88 -4.20 -17.59 -22.30
N PRO A 89 -5.10 -18.09 -23.16
CA PRO A 89 -5.29 -19.54 -23.29
C PRO A 89 -3.99 -20.27 -23.65
N GLN A 90 -3.24 -19.76 -24.63
CA GLN A 90 -1.94 -20.35 -25.03
C GLN A 90 -0.88 -20.20 -23.94
N GLU A 91 -0.83 -19.06 -23.25
CA GLU A 91 0.12 -18.86 -22.14
C GLU A 91 -0.17 -19.79 -20.96
N LEU A 92 -1.44 -20.08 -20.67
CA LEU A 92 -1.83 -21.04 -19.64
C LEU A 92 -1.40 -22.47 -19.99
N GLU A 93 -1.49 -22.88 -21.28
CA GLU A 93 -0.94 -24.16 -21.74
C GLU A 93 0.58 -24.20 -21.58
N ASN A 94 1.28 -23.12 -21.92
CA ASN A 94 2.72 -23.00 -21.69
C ASN A 94 3.06 -23.17 -20.19
N VAL A 95 2.31 -22.53 -19.29
CA VAL A 95 2.49 -22.71 -17.84
C VAL A 95 2.32 -24.15 -17.41
N LEU A 96 1.33 -24.89 -17.95
CA LEU A 96 1.18 -26.34 -17.66
C LEU A 96 2.39 -27.15 -18.13
N HIS A 97 2.97 -26.78 -19.27
CA HIS A 97 4.20 -27.43 -19.78
C HIS A 97 5.39 -27.13 -18.84
N LEU A 98 5.60 -25.86 -18.46
CA LEU A 98 6.67 -25.46 -17.56
C LEU A 98 6.53 -26.09 -16.17
N MET A 99 5.30 -26.23 -15.67
CA MET A 99 5.02 -26.95 -14.41
C MET A 99 5.40 -28.43 -14.44
N LYS A 100 5.49 -29.05 -15.62
CA LYS A 100 5.95 -30.44 -15.78
C LYS A 100 7.45 -30.56 -15.89
N THR A 101 8.12 -29.56 -16.45
CA THR A 101 9.52 -29.63 -16.91
C THR A 101 10.52 -28.95 -15.99
N LEU A 102 10.15 -27.81 -15.38
CA LEU A 102 11.05 -27.06 -14.51
C LEU A 102 11.07 -27.62 -13.08
N PRO A 103 12.18 -27.45 -12.35
CA PRO A 103 12.25 -27.74 -10.93
C PRO A 103 11.58 -26.65 -10.11
N PHE A 104 10.70 -27.02 -9.19
CA PHE A 104 10.02 -26.07 -8.28
C PHE A 104 10.32 -26.37 -6.82
N VAL A 105 10.35 -25.29 -6.00
CA VAL A 105 10.15 -25.39 -4.56
C VAL A 105 8.72 -24.99 -4.22
N HIS A 106 8.09 -25.73 -3.32
CA HIS A 106 6.77 -25.43 -2.78
C HIS A 106 6.91 -25.00 -1.33
N LEU A 107 6.59 -23.73 -1.05
CA LEU A 107 6.58 -23.16 0.28
C LEU A 107 5.14 -22.83 0.69
N ARG A 108 4.72 -23.32 1.88
CA ARG A 108 3.41 -23.01 2.46
C ARG A 108 3.55 -22.07 3.64
N ARG A 109 2.78 -21.01 3.63
CA ARG A 109 2.70 -20.04 4.74
C ARG A 109 1.25 -19.70 5.03
N GLN A 110 0.98 -19.09 6.19
CA GLN A 110 -0.37 -18.66 6.55
C GLN A 110 -0.39 -17.16 6.79
N MET A 111 -1.36 -16.50 6.15
CA MET A 111 -1.71 -15.11 6.34
C MET A 111 -2.67 -14.98 7.53
N GLY A 112 -2.61 -13.87 8.24
CA GLY A 112 -3.49 -13.60 9.37
C GLY A 112 -3.10 -14.35 10.66
N ARG A 113 -3.65 -13.90 11.77
CA ARG A 113 -3.61 -14.55 13.08
C ARG A 113 -4.85 -14.16 13.86
N ASN A 114 -5.97 -14.80 13.55
CA ASN A 114 -7.28 -14.50 14.13
C ASN A 114 -8.17 -15.75 14.10
N GLY A 115 -9.39 -15.66 14.60
CA GLY A 115 -10.33 -16.77 14.65
C GLY A 115 -11.15 -16.98 13.36
N GLU A 116 -11.09 -16.05 12.39
CA GLU A 116 -12.08 -15.97 11.33
C GLU A 116 -11.50 -16.12 9.92
N TYR A 117 -10.35 -15.47 9.63
CA TYR A 117 -9.84 -15.37 8.27
C TYR A 117 -8.31 -15.51 8.23
N ASN A 118 -7.86 -16.71 7.88
CA ASN A 118 -6.44 -17.08 7.88
C ASN A 118 -6.05 -17.79 6.58
N PRO A 119 -5.97 -17.11 5.45
CA PRO A 119 -5.62 -17.71 4.17
C PRO A 119 -4.32 -18.52 4.21
N ILE A 120 -4.32 -19.68 3.56
CA ILE A 120 -3.15 -20.51 3.34
C ILE A 120 -2.56 -20.17 1.98
N CYS A 121 -1.32 -19.74 1.96
CA CYS A 121 -0.61 -19.28 0.77
C CYS A 121 0.37 -20.37 0.31
N ASN A 122 0.17 -20.92 -0.88
CA ASN A 122 1.00 -21.94 -1.51
C ASN A 122 1.82 -21.28 -2.62
N LEU A 123 3.11 -21.05 -2.39
CA LEU A 123 4.03 -20.52 -3.39
C LEU A 123 4.76 -21.70 -4.08
N TYR A 124 4.60 -21.79 -5.39
CA TYR A 124 5.38 -22.66 -6.28
C TYR A 124 6.36 -21.77 -7.05
N MET A 125 7.62 -21.77 -6.62
CA MET A 125 8.68 -20.96 -7.21
C MET A 125 9.57 -21.83 -8.08
N SER A 126 9.72 -21.46 -9.35
CA SER A 126 10.73 -22.10 -10.20
C SER A 126 12.13 -21.79 -9.67
N VAL A 127 12.96 -22.82 -9.57
CA VAL A 127 14.34 -22.77 -9.12
C VAL A 127 15.31 -23.32 -10.15
N ALA A 128 14.93 -23.26 -11.44
CA ALA A 128 15.82 -23.55 -12.55
C ALA A 128 17.05 -22.61 -12.49
N ASP A 129 16.85 -21.32 -12.22
CA ASP A 129 17.92 -20.48 -11.67
C ASP A 129 17.91 -20.57 -10.12
N ARG A 130 19.02 -21.08 -9.58
CA ARG A 130 19.18 -21.24 -8.12
C ARG A 130 19.02 -19.94 -7.33
N LYS A 131 19.27 -18.78 -7.95
CA LYS A 131 19.08 -17.46 -7.33
C LYS A 131 17.62 -17.21 -6.91
N ASN A 132 16.65 -17.85 -7.53
CA ASN A 132 15.24 -17.68 -7.23
C ASN A 132 14.82 -18.20 -5.85
N HIS A 133 15.63 -19.04 -5.21
CA HIS A 133 15.40 -19.44 -3.80
C HIS A 133 15.29 -18.23 -2.87
N ARG A 134 16.00 -17.09 -3.18
CA ARG A 134 15.91 -15.85 -2.39
C ARG A 134 14.49 -15.29 -2.34
N ILE A 135 13.76 -15.37 -3.46
CA ILE A 135 12.41 -14.82 -3.61
C ILE A 135 11.46 -15.54 -2.63
N ALA A 136 11.44 -16.87 -2.69
CA ALA A 136 10.63 -17.69 -1.79
C ALA A 136 11.06 -17.52 -0.31
N TYR A 137 12.37 -17.38 -0.05
CA TYR A 137 12.90 -17.15 1.30
C TYR A 137 12.48 -15.79 1.85
N MET A 138 12.62 -14.71 1.08
CA MET A 138 12.21 -13.37 1.46
C MET A 138 10.70 -13.31 1.70
N TRP A 139 9.90 -13.79 0.75
CA TRP A 139 8.44 -13.82 0.89
C TRP A 139 8.01 -14.61 2.12
N GLY A 140 8.56 -15.80 2.33
CA GLY A 140 8.22 -16.66 3.47
C GLY A 140 8.50 -16.03 4.84
N ASN A 141 9.33 -14.98 4.89
CA ASN A 141 9.61 -14.22 6.12
C ASN A 141 8.58 -13.10 6.39
N THR A 142 7.62 -12.86 5.51
CA THR A 142 6.50 -11.94 5.78
C THR A 142 5.34 -12.60 6.51
N LEU A 143 5.13 -13.90 6.32
CA LEU A 143 3.99 -14.67 6.83
C LEU A 143 4.42 -15.71 7.88
N ARG A 144 3.48 -16.12 8.72
CA ARG A 144 3.73 -17.17 9.74
C ARG A 144 3.73 -18.59 9.15
N THR A 145 4.23 -19.54 9.93
CA THR A 145 3.99 -20.98 9.69
C THR A 145 2.51 -21.32 9.82
N LEU A 146 2.08 -22.42 9.21
CA LEU A 146 0.68 -22.85 9.29
C LEU A 146 0.27 -23.06 10.75
N GLY A 147 -0.87 -22.46 11.12
CA GLY A 147 -1.55 -22.73 12.37
C GLY A 147 -2.66 -23.78 12.20
N LYS A 148 -3.44 -23.96 13.25
CA LYS A 148 -4.58 -24.90 13.25
C LYS A 148 -5.85 -24.31 12.61
N GLN A 149 -5.95 -22.98 12.51
CA GLN A 149 -7.12 -22.30 11.97
C GLN A 149 -7.21 -22.54 10.46
N PRO A 150 -8.35 -23.03 9.95
CA PRO A 150 -8.57 -23.18 8.52
C PRO A 150 -8.69 -21.82 7.83
N GLY A 151 -8.51 -21.82 6.51
CA GLY A 151 -8.71 -20.64 5.67
C GLY A 151 -8.72 -21.05 4.20
N PRO A 152 -9.12 -20.13 3.30
CA PRO A 152 -9.05 -20.40 1.86
C PRO A 152 -7.59 -20.65 1.46
N GLU A 153 -7.39 -21.58 0.52
CA GLU A 153 -6.07 -21.85 -0.04
C GLU A 153 -5.86 -21.05 -1.32
N PHE A 154 -4.74 -20.34 -1.39
CA PHE A 154 -4.29 -19.59 -2.56
C PHE A 154 -3.05 -20.23 -3.15
N THR A 155 -2.95 -20.21 -4.47
CA THR A 155 -1.81 -20.71 -5.23
C THR A 155 -1.15 -19.55 -5.98
N MET A 156 0.17 -19.45 -5.84
CA MET A 156 1.01 -18.61 -6.68
C MET A 156 2.01 -19.49 -7.41
N ILE A 157 2.02 -19.41 -8.73
CA ILE A 157 3.05 -20.00 -9.60
C ILE A 157 3.95 -18.85 -10.04
N HIS A 158 5.22 -18.92 -9.71
CA HIS A 158 6.18 -17.89 -10.09
C HIS A 158 7.32 -18.49 -10.90
N ILE A 159 7.46 -18.05 -12.14
CA ILE A 159 8.45 -18.52 -13.13
C ILE A 159 9.25 -17.30 -13.62
N PRO A 160 10.31 -16.91 -12.89
CA PRO A 160 11.14 -15.76 -13.25
C PRO A 160 11.90 -15.92 -14.56
N GLU A 161 12.20 -17.15 -14.96
CA GLU A 161 13.01 -17.48 -16.13
C GLU A 161 12.37 -17.05 -17.46
N GLU A 162 11.05 -16.82 -17.48
CA GLU A 162 10.31 -16.38 -18.67
C GLU A 162 10.50 -14.88 -19.01
N HIS A 163 11.45 -14.18 -18.36
CA HIS A 163 11.64 -12.74 -18.51
C HIS A 163 12.02 -12.29 -19.94
N ASN A 164 12.60 -13.16 -20.74
CA ASN A 164 13.00 -12.84 -22.11
C ASN A 164 11.84 -12.85 -23.10
N ILE A 165 10.70 -13.44 -22.76
CA ILE A 165 9.58 -13.66 -23.66
C ILE A 165 8.43 -12.73 -23.34
N ARG A 166 7.85 -12.78 -22.13
CA ARG A 166 6.64 -12.00 -21.80
C ARG A 166 6.48 -11.78 -20.31
N GLN A 167 6.98 -10.68 -19.80
CA GLN A 167 6.64 -10.27 -18.43
C GLN A 167 5.15 -10.03 -18.30
N GLN A 168 4.46 -10.83 -17.48
CA GLN A 168 3.02 -10.68 -17.23
C GLN A 168 2.60 -11.35 -15.93
N VAL A 169 1.48 -10.89 -15.37
CA VAL A 169 0.81 -11.53 -14.23
C VAL A 169 -0.60 -11.91 -14.64
N LEU A 170 -0.89 -13.21 -14.63
CA LEU A 170 -2.20 -13.77 -14.92
C LEU A 170 -2.88 -14.14 -13.60
N VAL A 171 -4.03 -13.56 -13.33
CA VAL A 171 -4.76 -13.78 -12.08
C VAL A 171 -6.09 -14.42 -12.40
N LEU A 172 -6.33 -15.59 -11.83
CA LEU A 172 -7.61 -16.32 -11.91
C LEU A 172 -8.25 -16.34 -10.52
N PRO A 173 -8.91 -15.23 -10.12
CA PRO A 173 -9.36 -15.05 -8.73
C PRO A 173 -10.36 -16.11 -8.29
N GLU A 174 -11.28 -16.49 -9.16
CA GLU A 174 -12.34 -17.47 -8.89
C GLU A 174 -11.78 -18.87 -8.61
N TYR A 175 -10.57 -19.17 -9.13
CA TYR A 175 -9.83 -20.41 -8.88
C TYR A 175 -8.74 -20.27 -7.80
N ASN A 176 -8.59 -19.09 -7.18
CA ASN A 176 -7.54 -18.81 -6.20
C ASN A 176 -6.12 -18.95 -6.75
N ILE A 177 -5.90 -18.69 -8.04
CA ILE A 177 -4.62 -18.87 -8.71
C ILE A 177 -4.06 -17.52 -9.15
N ASN A 178 -2.77 -17.29 -8.89
CA ASN A 178 -1.96 -16.22 -9.45
C ASN A 178 -0.74 -16.83 -10.16
N ILE A 179 -0.35 -16.24 -11.28
CA ILE A 179 0.80 -16.67 -12.07
C ILE A 179 1.64 -15.46 -12.39
N ALA A 180 2.90 -15.44 -11.98
CA ALA A 180 3.86 -14.39 -12.31
C ALA A 180 4.93 -14.96 -13.24
N LEU A 181 5.08 -14.36 -14.42
CA LEU A 181 6.02 -14.77 -15.45
C LEU A 181 7.02 -13.64 -15.74
N GLY A 182 8.31 -14.00 -15.87
CA GLY A 182 9.35 -13.11 -16.36
C GLY A 182 9.74 -11.98 -15.42
N THR A 183 9.48 -12.09 -14.14
CA THR A 183 9.91 -11.16 -13.11
C THR A 183 10.60 -11.92 -11.97
N ASP A 184 11.64 -11.36 -11.43
CA ASP A 184 12.33 -11.89 -10.26
C ASP A 184 12.16 -11.00 -9.01
N TYR A 185 11.15 -10.13 -9.03
CA TYR A 185 10.83 -9.21 -7.95
C TYR A 185 9.90 -9.87 -6.92
N MET A 186 10.37 -10.00 -5.67
CA MET A 186 9.62 -10.64 -4.58
C MET A 186 8.26 -9.97 -4.29
N GLY A 187 8.16 -8.67 -4.58
CA GLY A 187 6.92 -7.93 -4.39
C GLY A 187 5.73 -8.46 -5.19
N GLU A 188 5.94 -9.22 -6.28
CA GLU A 188 4.82 -9.85 -7.01
C GLU A 188 4.18 -10.97 -6.21
N ASP A 189 4.97 -11.83 -5.54
CA ASP A 189 4.43 -12.89 -4.68
C ASP A 189 3.63 -12.31 -3.52
N LYS A 190 4.23 -11.33 -2.82
CA LYS A 190 3.55 -10.65 -1.71
C LYS A 190 2.21 -10.07 -2.15
N LYS A 191 2.24 -9.26 -3.22
CA LYS A 191 1.06 -8.53 -3.67
C LYS A 191 0.03 -9.43 -4.36
N GLY A 192 0.46 -10.50 -5.02
CA GLY A 192 -0.44 -11.51 -5.58
C GLY A 192 -1.30 -12.17 -4.50
N PHE A 193 -0.69 -12.64 -3.41
CA PHE A 193 -1.42 -13.23 -2.29
C PHE A 193 -2.30 -12.21 -1.56
N LEU A 194 -1.81 -11.00 -1.32
CA LEU A 194 -2.59 -9.95 -0.66
C LEU A 194 -3.81 -9.52 -1.50
N ARG A 195 -3.64 -9.34 -2.81
CA ARG A 195 -4.73 -9.04 -3.73
C ARG A 195 -5.82 -10.11 -3.70
N GLN A 196 -5.42 -11.39 -3.77
CA GLN A 196 -6.33 -12.52 -3.68
C GLN A 196 -7.08 -12.55 -2.34
N ALA A 197 -6.35 -12.29 -1.25
CA ALA A 197 -6.93 -12.24 0.09
C ALA A 197 -7.92 -11.10 0.25
N MET A 198 -7.64 -9.91 -0.30
CA MET A 198 -8.57 -8.79 -0.26
C MET A 198 -9.88 -9.11 -1.00
N TRP A 199 -9.79 -9.72 -2.18
CA TRP A 199 -10.97 -10.11 -2.95
C TRP A 199 -11.81 -11.16 -2.22
N ARG A 200 -11.17 -12.19 -1.65
CA ARG A 200 -11.90 -13.22 -0.86
C ARG A 200 -12.45 -12.67 0.45
N ALA A 201 -11.78 -11.71 1.08
CA ALA A 201 -12.30 -11.03 2.25
C ALA A 201 -13.59 -10.25 1.93
N ASP A 202 -13.63 -9.58 0.76
CA ASP A 202 -14.85 -8.91 0.27
C ASP A 202 -16.00 -9.89 0.05
N GLU A 203 -15.74 -11.07 -0.49
CA GLU A 203 -16.73 -12.14 -0.68
C GLU A 203 -17.24 -12.68 0.69
N ALA A 204 -16.38 -12.68 1.70
CA ALA A 204 -16.70 -13.10 3.07
C ALA A 204 -17.37 -11.99 3.92
N GLY A 205 -17.78 -10.87 3.33
CA GLY A 205 -18.47 -9.78 4.03
C GLY A 205 -17.56 -8.77 4.74
N MET A 206 -16.25 -8.96 4.69
CA MET A 206 -15.25 -7.99 5.13
C MET A 206 -14.90 -7.02 4.00
N MET A 207 -13.98 -6.10 4.24
CA MET A 207 -13.44 -5.22 3.21
C MET A 207 -11.92 -5.22 3.26
N GLY A 208 -11.29 -5.72 2.19
CA GLY A 208 -9.85 -5.57 2.03
C GLY A 208 -9.45 -4.11 1.81
N LEU A 209 -8.56 -3.58 2.63
CA LEU A 209 -8.06 -2.21 2.55
C LEU A 209 -6.54 -2.18 2.32
N HIS A 210 -6.10 -1.33 1.39
CA HIS A 210 -4.70 -0.97 1.25
C HIS A 210 -4.35 0.12 2.27
N ALA A 211 -4.20 -0.28 3.52
CA ALA A 211 -3.94 0.61 4.64
C ALA A 211 -2.99 -0.03 5.66
N GLY A 212 -2.08 0.76 6.19
CA GLY A 212 -1.40 0.44 7.44
C GLY A 212 -2.31 0.68 8.63
N THR A 213 -2.06 -0.01 9.74
CA THR A 213 -2.83 0.19 10.98
C THR A 213 -1.93 0.22 12.21
N LYS A 214 -2.33 1.01 13.19
CA LYS A 214 -1.67 1.06 14.50
C LYS A 214 -2.69 1.39 15.60
N MET A 215 -2.41 0.95 16.82
CA MET A 215 -3.03 1.50 18.04
C MET A 215 -2.16 2.64 18.55
N VAL A 216 -2.78 3.67 19.09
CA VAL A 216 -2.07 4.79 19.72
C VAL A 216 -2.70 5.11 21.05
N GLN A 217 -1.87 5.17 22.09
CA GLN A 217 -2.24 5.69 23.39
C GLN A 217 -1.70 7.10 23.53
N ALA A 218 -2.59 8.06 23.76
CA ALA A 218 -2.23 9.47 23.93
C ALA A 218 -3.12 10.11 25.01
N ARG A 219 -2.56 11.07 25.76
CA ARG A 219 -3.36 11.85 26.72
C ARG A 219 -4.06 12.96 25.99
N ASP A 220 -5.36 13.07 26.19
CA ASP A 220 -6.16 14.19 25.66
C ASP A 220 -5.82 15.51 26.39
N ALA A 221 -6.45 16.60 25.98
CA ALA A 221 -6.26 17.93 26.58
C ALA A 221 -6.61 17.97 28.09
N SER A 222 -7.44 17.06 28.59
CA SER A 222 -7.75 16.92 30.02
C SER A 222 -6.73 16.07 30.79
N GLY A 223 -5.75 15.47 30.10
CA GLY A 223 -4.75 14.56 30.67
C GLY A 223 -5.21 13.10 30.77
N LYS A 224 -6.42 12.75 30.33
CA LYS A 224 -6.93 11.38 30.33
C LYS A 224 -6.27 10.57 29.23
N LEU A 225 -5.74 9.40 29.55
CA LEU A 225 -5.17 8.46 28.58
C LEU A 225 -6.29 7.84 27.72
N LYS A 226 -6.18 7.99 26.41
CA LYS A 226 -7.11 7.50 25.39
C LYS A 226 -6.42 6.51 24.47
N THR A 227 -7.15 5.52 23.98
CA THR A 227 -6.66 4.52 23.04
C THR A 227 -7.40 4.67 21.71
N TYR A 228 -6.63 4.90 20.64
CA TYR A 228 -7.15 5.08 19.30
C TYR A 228 -6.70 3.96 18.36
N GLY A 229 -7.62 3.48 17.50
CA GLY A 229 -7.28 2.72 16.31
C GLY A 229 -7.07 3.65 15.12
N VAL A 230 -5.98 3.51 14.38
CA VAL A 230 -5.67 4.39 13.25
C VAL A 230 -5.47 3.55 12.00
N PHE A 231 -6.23 3.88 10.95
CA PHE A 231 -6.05 3.38 9.58
C PHE A 231 -5.30 4.44 8.76
N LEU A 232 -4.27 4.04 8.06
CA LEU A 232 -3.40 4.92 7.28
C LEU A 232 -3.42 4.50 5.81
N PHE A 233 -4.22 5.18 5.00
CA PHE A 233 -4.28 4.98 3.56
C PHE A 233 -3.19 5.78 2.87
N GLY A 234 -2.57 5.23 1.84
CA GLY A 234 -1.58 5.98 1.08
C GLY A 234 -0.98 5.16 -0.06
N LEU A 235 -0.74 5.80 -1.19
CA LEU A 235 -0.03 5.24 -2.32
C LEU A 235 1.44 4.95 -1.95
N SER A 236 2.11 4.17 -2.79
CA SER A 236 3.56 3.97 -2.67
C SER A 236 4.29 5.31 -2.65
N ALA A 237 5.27 5.48 -1.77
CA ALA A 237 6.08 6.68 -1.57
C ALA A 237 5.33 7.92 -1.01
N THR A 238 4.10 7.79 -0.51
CA THR A 238 3.44 8.86 0.24
C THR A 238 3.82 8.91 1.72
N GLY A 239 4.57 7.93 2.21
CA GLY A 239 4.99 7.83 3.60
C GLY A 239 4.10 6.93 4.47
N LYS A 240 3.25 6.06 3.88
CA LYS A 240 2.39 5.13 4.64
C LYS A 240 3.17 4.33 5.68
N SER A 241 4.23 3.60 5.28
CA SER A 241 5.06 2.82 6.20
C SER A 241 5.77 3.69 7.25
N THR A 242 6.22 4.89 6.86
CA THR A 242 6.77 5.86 7.81
C THR A 242 5.77 6.17 8.92
N TRP A 243 4.55 6.56 8.56
CA TRP A 243 3.55 6.99 9.54
C TRP A 243 2.92 5.83 10.30
N SER A 244 2.83 4.64 9.71
CA SER A 244 2.45 3.42 10.43
C SER A 244 3.44 3.12 11.55
N CYS A 245 4.75 3.28 11.30
CA CYS A 245 5.83 2.95 12.23
C CYS A 245 6.39 4.16 13.00
N HIS A 246 5.80 5.36 12.90
CA HIS A 246 6.30 6.55 13.59
C HIS A 246 5.78 6.64 15.02
N SER A 247 6.67 6.95 15.97
CA SER A 247 6.35 7.09 17.40
C SER A 247 5.57 8.36 17.74
N LEU A 248 5.46 9.30 16.82
CA LEU A 248 4.81 10.62 16.94
C LEU A 248 5.39 11.51 18.06
N GLY A 249 6.53 11.17 18.65
CA GLY A 249 7.10 11.88 19.79
C GLY A 249 6.21 11.84 21.04
N LEU A 250 5.47 10.75 21.23
CA LEU A 250 4.63 10.51 22.41
C LEU A 250 5.48 10.22 23.65
N ASP A 251 4.97 10.54 24.83
CA ASP A 251 5.67 10.35 26.11
C ASP A 251 5.46 8.92 26.64
N TYR A 252 6.34 8.00 26.23
CA TYR A 252 6.32 6.60 26.65
C TYR A 252 6.51 6.45 28.18
N GLY A 253 7.16 7.42 28.83
CA GLY A 253 7.33 7.44 30.29
C GLY A 253 6.03 7.69 31.05
N LYS A 254 5.08 8.34 30.40
CA LYS A 254 3.73 8.61 30.93
C LYS A 254 2.67 7.63 30.41
N GLY A 255 3.08 6.53 29.79
CA GLY A 255 2.18 5.51 29.26
C GLY A 255 1.55 5.84 27.90
N GLU A 256 1.99 6.93 27.25
CA GLU A 256 1.65 7.18 25.83
C GLU A 256 2.49 6.28 24.94
N GLY A 257 2.06 6.03 23.69
CA GLY A 257 2.85 5.29 22.73
C GLY A 257 2.08 4.83 21.51
N THR A 258 2.80 4.26 20.56
CA THR A 258 2.24 3.67 19.34
C THR A 258 2.52 2.17 19.33
N GLU A 259 1.57 1.40 18.82
CA GLU A 259 1.73 -0.04 18.58
C GLU A 259 1.32 -0.36 17.13
N VAL A 260 2.31 -0.60 16.28
CA VAL A 260 2.09 -0.95 14.87
C VAL A 260 1.48 -2.33 14.76
N THR A 261 0.30 -2.43 14.14
CA THR A 261 -0.37 -3.71 13.88
C THR A 261 -0.09 -4.22 12.47
N GLN A 262 -0.24 -3.35 11.44
CA GLN A 262 0.02 -3.68 10.04
C GLN A 262 0.63 -2.50 9.29
N ASP A 263 1.38 -2.81 8.21
CA ASP A 263 1.98 -1.81 7.34
C ASP A 263 1.20 -1.60 6.02
N ASP A 264 0.55 -2.65 5.50
CA ASP A 264 0.16 -2.63 4.09
C ASP A 264 -1.32 -2.99 3.83
N ILE A 265 -1.78 -4.18 4.24
CA ILE A 265 -3.13 -4.68 3.97
C ILE A 265 -3.81 -5.16 5.25
N VAL A 266 -5.06 -4.77 5.40
CA VAL A 266 -5.96 -5.23 6.47
C VAL A 266 -7.34 -5.56 5.92
N PHE A 267 -8.11 -6.33 6.68
CA PHE A 267 -9.49 -6.70 6.35
C PHE A 267 -10.42 -6.06 7.39
N LEU A 268 -11.06 -4.96 6.99
CA LEU A 268 -11.99 -4.20 7.83
C LEU A 268 -13.31 -4.96 7.97
N LYS A 269 -13.82 -5.03 9.20
CA LYS A 269 -15.12 -5.59 9.54
C LYS A 269 -16.14 -4.48 9.82
N ARG A 270 -17.45 -4.86 9.85
CA ARG A 270 -18.54 -3.93 10.11
C ARG A 270 -18.56 -3.33 11.52
N ASP A 271 -17.89 -3.97 12.49
CA ASP A 271 -17.71 -3.46 13.85
C ASP A 271 -16.53 -2.49 13.98
N GLY A 272 -15.86 -2.17 12.86
CA GLY A 272 -14.69 -1.31 12.78
C GLY A 272 -13.38 -1.98 13.21
N SER A 273 -13.41 -3.26 13.62
CA SER A 273 -12.19 -4.03 13.80
C SER A 273 -11.50 -4.32 12.46
N ALA A 274 -10.19 -4.55 12.49
CA ALA A 274 -9.46 -4.94 11.31
C ALA A 274 -8.57 -6.15 11.55
N LEU A 275 -8.70 -7.16 10.70
CA LEU A 275 -7.84 -8.34 10.74
C LEU A 275 -6.57 -8.07 9.93
N GLY A 276 -5.42 -8.31 10.55
CA GLY A 276 -4.12 -8.12 9.90
C GLY A 276 -3.74 -9.25 8.97
N SER A 277 -2.97 -8.93 7.94
CA SER A 277 -2.50 -9.90 6.94
C SER A 277 -1.13 -10.49 7.26
N GLU A 278 -0.15 -9.67 7.60
CA GLU A 278 1.27 -10.07 7.73
C GLU A 278 1.66 -10.17 9.21
N ASP A 279 1.96 -11.38 9.66
CA ASP A 279 2.25 -11.64 11.08
C ASP A 279 3.74 -11.59 11.44
N LYS A 280 4.63 -11.91 10.48
CA LYS A 280 6.06 -12.07 10.78
C LYS A 280 6.90 -10.87 10.40
N GLY A 281 6.79 -10.38 9.18
CA GLY A 281 7.62 -9.29 8.67
C GLY A 281 6.90 -8.39 7.69
N PHE A 282 7.42 -7.18 7.53
CA PHE A 282 6.93 -6.18 6.57
C PHE A 282 7.91 -6.00 5.42
N PHE A 283 7.40 -5.76 4.24
CA PHE A 283 8.19 -5.46 3.04
C PHE A 283 8.13 -3.97 2.75
N ILE A 284 9.17 -3.24 3.12
CA ILE A 284 9.22 -1.78 3.11
C ILE A 284 10.24 -1.24 2.09
N LYS A 285 10.17 0.06 1.77
CA LYS A 285 11.25 0.81 1.12
C LYS A 285 12.42 1.01 2.09
N THR A 286 13.61 1.13 1.54
CA THR A 286 14.84 1.24 2.33
C THR A 286 15.41 2.66 2.40
N ASP A 287 14.82 3.64 1.71
CA ASP A 287 15.15 5.07 1.79
C ASP A 287 14.76 5.66 3.17
N VAL A 288 15.39 5.14 4.22
CA VAL A 288 15.06 5.43 5.63
C VAL A 288 16.20 6.20 6.28
N ASP A 289 15.88 7.39 6.77
CA ASP A 289 16.79 8.20 7.58
C ASP A 289 16.67 7.84 9.08
N LYS A 290 17.81 7.62 9.73
CA LYS A 290 17.86 7.22 11.14
C LYS A 290 17.22 8.25 12.07
N SER A 291 17.45 9.53 11.81
CA SER A 291 16.98 10.62 12.70
C SER A 291 15.47 10.86 12.59
N LEU A 292 14.89 10.53 11.43
CA LEU A 292 13.49 10.82 11.10
C LEU A 292 12.59 9.58 11.18
N GLN A 293 13.16 8.38 11.00
CA GLN A 293 12.42 7.13 10.89
C GLN A 293 13.08 6.03 11.74
N GLU A 294 13.43 6.37 12.97
CA GLU A 294 14.23 5.57 13.89
C GLU A 294 13.74 4.12 14.00
N ALA A 295 12.42 3.92 14.10
CA ALA A 295 11.86 2.59 14.31
C ALA A 295 12.08 1.64 13.12
N LEU A 296 11.96 2.14 11.89
CA LEU A 296 12.25 1.38 10.68
C LEU A 296 13.76 1.17 10.52
N TYR A 297 14.56 2.19 10.83
CA TYR A 297 16.03 2.10 10.74
C TYR A 297 16.56 0.94 11.58
N TYR A 298 16.18 0.84 12.85
CA TYR A 298 16.65 -0.25 13.71
C TYR A 298 16.21 -1.64 13.25
N ALA A 299 15.09 -1.74 12.53
CA ALA A 299 14.68 -3.00 11.95
C ALA A 299 15.44 -3.33 10.65
N LEU A 300 15.84 -2.31 9.87
CA LEU A 300 16.63 -2.46 8.64
C LEU A 300 18.07 -2.88 8.90
N VAL A 301 18.68 -2.38 9.99
CA VAL A 301 20.06 -2.72 10.36
C VAL A 301 20.14 -3.95 11.26
N ASP A 302 19.03 -4.62 11.54
CA ASP A 302 19.02 -5.90 12.27
C ASP A 302 19.53 -7.04 11.35
N ARG A 303 20.25 -8.00 11.94
CA ARG A 303 20.78 -9.18 11.23
C ARG A 303 19.71 -10.04 10.54
N SER A 304 18.46 -9.89 10.92
CA SER A 304 17.32 -10.63 10.35
C SER A 304 16.68 -9.92 9.15
N ALA A 305 17.11 -8.70 8.82
CA ALA A 305 16.64 -8.00 7.63
C ALA A 305 17.10 -8.70 6.34
N LEU A 306 16.25 -8.67 5.32
CA LEU A 306 16.53 -9.25 4.01
C LEU A 306 16.39 -8.15 2.98
N LEU A 307 17.50 -7.73 2.37
CA LEU A 307 17.56 -6.56 1.50
C LEU A 307 17.44 -6.94 0.02
N GLU A 308 16.72 -6.15 -0.75
CA GLU A 308 16.60 -6.31 -2.21
C GLU A 308 16.88 -4.98 -2.90
N ASN A 309 17.82 -4.98 -3.84
CA ASN A 309 18.23 -3.80 -4.62
C ASN A 309 18.70 -2.60 -3.77
N VAL A 310 19.37 -2.87 -2.67
CA VAL A 310 20.02 -1.88 -1.82
C VAL A 310 21.51 -1.82 -2.15
N MET A 311 22.12 -0.64 -2.09
CA MET A 311 23.54 -0.48 -2.33
C MET A 311 24.34 -1.12 -1.19
N ILE A 312 25.14 -2.12 -1.54
CA ILE A 312 26.07 -2.82 -0.64
C ILE A 312 27.42 -2.88 -1.34
N ASP A 313 28.45 -2.33 -0.71
CA ASP A 313 29.79 -2.36 -1.27
C ASP A 313 30.49 -3.73 -1.09
N TYR A 314 31.70 -3.86 -1.63
CA TYR A 314 32.47 -5.11 -1.58
C TYR A 314 32.92 -5.50 -0.15
N LYS A 315 32.87 -4.59 0.82
CA LYS A 315 33.14 -4.83 2.25
C LYS A 315 31.86 -5.17 3.02
N GLY A 316 30.70 -5.18 2.34
CA GLY A 316 29.40 -5.41 2.96
C GLY A 316 28.79 -4.18 3.61
N LYS A 317 29.37 -2.98 3.42
CA LYS A 317 28.80 -1.74 3.94
C LYS A 317 27.53 -1.36 3.19
N VAL A 318 26.48 -1.04 3.94
CA VAL A 318 25.15 -0.72 3.40
C VAL A 318 24.93 0.79 3.35
N ASN A 319 24.48 1.29 2.20
CA ASN A 319 23.98 2.65 2.08
C ASN A 319 22.48 2.62 1.73
N LEU A 320 21.63 2.85 2.73
CA LEU A 320 20.17 2.79 2.60
C LEU A 320 19.59 3.96 1.78
N LEU A 321 20.29 5.08 1.70
CA LEU A 321 19.86 6.30 1.00
C LEU A 321 20.40 6.41 -0.42
N ASP A 322 21.26 5.48 -0.83
CA ASP A 322 21.85 5.47 -2.17
C ASP A 322 20.90 4.78 -3.15
N GLU A 323 20.25 5.58 -3.98
CA GLU A 323 19.33 5.12 -5.02
C GLU A 323 20.01 4.92 -6.39
N THR A 324 21.33 5.03 -6.51
CA THR A 324 22.04 4.87 -7.80
C THR A 324 21.90 3.49 -8.40
N LEU A 325 21.86 2.44 -7.57
CA LEU A 325 21.56 1.09 -8.03
C LEU A 325 20.10 0.91 -8.42
N CYS A 326 19.19 1.42 -7.59
CA CYS A 326 17.76 1.29 -7.79
C CYS A 326 17.00 2.29 -6.91
N ALA A 327 16.14 3.09 -7.52
CA ALA A 327 15.27 4.02 -6.79
C ALA A 327 14.14 3.32 -5.98
N ASN A 328 14.07 1.99 -6.00
CA ASN A 328 13.08 1.20 -5.30
C ASN A 328 13.72 0.07 -4.46
N GLY A 329 14.80 0.38 -3.74
CA GLY A 329 15.38 -0.52 -2.76
C GLY A 329 14.33 -1.00 -1.75
N ARG A 330 14.32 -2.29 -1.44
CA ARG A 330 13.33 -2.94 -0.58
C ARG A 330 13.99 -3.79 0.50
N ALA A 331 13.25 -4.01 1.58
CA ALA A 331 13.65 -4.95 2.62
C ALA A 331 12.45 -5.67 3.24
N VAL A 332 12.64 -6.93 3.57
CA VAL A 332 11.79 -7.61 4.55
C VAL A 332 12.40 -7.39 5.92
N ILE A 333 11.70 -6.67 6.78
CA ILE A 333 12.06 -6.45 8.18
C ILE A 333 11.16 -7.27 9.10
N GLN A 334 11.71 -7.75 10.20
CA GLN A 334 10.91 -8.49 11.18
C GLN A 334 10.13 -7.51 12.07
N ARG A 335 8.83 -7.77 12.29
CA ARG A 335 7.95 -6.90 13.08
C ARG A 335 8.48 -6.69 14.51
N ASP A 336 9.03 -7.73 15.15
CA ASP A 336 9.56 -7.65 16.51
C ASP A 336 10.82 -6.80 16.66
N LYS A 337 11.44 -6.37 15.53
CA LYS A 337 12.61 -5.49 15.49
C LYS A 337 12.25 -4.02 15.33
N ILE A 338 11.00 -3.71 15.01
CA ILE A 338 10.51 -2.32 14.90
C ILE A 338 10.45 -1.71 16.30
N GLY A 339 11.29 -0.72 16.57
CA GLY A 339 11.40 -0.12 17.91
C GLY A 339 12.23 1.16 17.90
N ILE A 340 12.08 1.93 18.97
CA ILE A 340 12.74 3.23 19.20
C ILE A 340 13.58 3.20 20.47
N MET A 341 14.47 4.17 20.64
CA MET A 341 15.16 4.40 21.90
C MET A 341 14.35 5.31 22.80
N VAL A 342 14.06 4.87 24.02
CA VAL A 342 13.50 5.68 25.08
C VAL A 342 14.55 5.77 26.19
N GLY A 343 15.24 6.90 26.24
CA GLY A 343 16.46 7.01 27.03
C GLY A 343 17.56 6.03 26.53
N LYS A 344 18.05 5.15 27.41
CA LYS A 344 19.05 4.12 27.06
C LYS A 344 18.42 2.76 26.67
N LYS A 345 17.11 2.62 26.68
CA LYS A 345 16.42 1.34 26.45
C LYS A 345 15.74 1.34 25.08
N LYS A 346 15.94 0.27 24.32
CA LYS A 346 15.18 0.04 23.08
C LYS A 346 13.77 -0.48 23.46
N VAL A 347 12.75 0.25 23.02
CA VAL A 347 11.33 -0.09 23.21
C VAL A 347 10.77 -0.56 21.89
N ARG A 348 10.17 -1.75 21.87
CA ARG A 348 9.46 -2.27 20.72
C ARG A 348 8.16 -1.49 20.53
N ILE A 349 7.88 -1.04 19.31
CA ILE A 349 6.64 -0.35 18.96
C ILE A 349 5.74 -1.15 18.00
N SER A 350 6.11 -2.37 17.62
CA SER A 350 5.16 -3.26 16.97
C SER A 350 4.31 -3.99 18.00
N SER A 351 3.02 -4.04 17.76
CA SER A 351 2.05 -4.74 18.63
C SER A 351 2.38 -6.24 18.74
N LYS A 352 1.98 -6.87 19.86
CA LYS A 352 2.02 -8.33 19.99
C LYS A 352 1.00 -8.99 19.04
N GLY A 353 -0.17 -8.39 18.89
CA GLY A 353 -1.18 -8.77 17.92
C GLY A 353 -0.92 -8.20 16.53
N ILE A 354 -1.79 -8.54 15.59
CA ILE A 354 -1.75 -8.00 14.24
C ILE A 354 -3.08 -7.35 13.83
N ASN A 355 -4.07 -7.41 14.71
CA ASN A 355 -5.43 -6.94 14.45
C ASN A 355 -5.71 -5.66 15.23
N LEU A 356 -6.62 -4.83 14.71
CA LEU A 356 -7.25 -3.78 15.50
C LEU A 356 -8.53 -4.32 16.16
N PRO A 357 -8.81 -3.95 17.43
CA PRO A 357 -10.05 -4.32 18.10
C PRO A 357 -11.27 -3.57 17.51
N PRO A 358 -12.50 -3.97 17.88
CA PRO A 358 -13.72 -3.24 17.53
C PRO A 358 -13.73 -1.80 18.06
N VAL A 359 -14.53 -0.93 17.42
CA VAL A 359 -14.69 0.48 17.86
C VAL A 359 -15.16 0.59 19.30
N GLU A 360 -16.00 -0.33 19.76
CA GLU A 360 -16.53 -0.30 21.14
C GLU A 360 -15.41 -0.40 22.19
N ASP A 361 -14.33 -1.13 21.91
CA ASP A 361 -13.17 -1.33 22.79
C ASP A 361 -12.16 -0.18 22.73
N LEU A 362 -12.40 0.84 21.91
CA LEU A 362 -11.52 1.98 21.68
C LEU A 362 -12.19 3.29 22.13
N ASP A 363 -11.38 4.28 22.49
CA ASP A 363 -11.86 5.66 22.69
C ASP A 363 -12.13 6.37 21.38
N GLY A 364 -11.53 5.92 20.26
CA GLY A 364 -11.82 6.43 18.93
C GLY A 364 -11.10 5.67 17.81
N VAL A 365 -11.60 5.85 16.60
CA VAL A 365 -11.01 5.32 15.36
C VAL A 365 -10.80 6.46 14.38
N ILE A 366 -9.61 6.52 13.81
CA ILE A 366 -9.20 7.54 12.85
C ILE A 366 -8.94 6.87 11.49
N PHE A 367 -9.67 7.29 10.47
CA PHE A 367 -9.38 6.99 9.07
C PHE A 367 -8.54 8.13 8.49
N ALA A 368 -7.23 7.91 8.33
CA ALA A 368 -6.27 8.90 7.91
C ALA A 368 -5.82 8.66 6.46
N PHE A 369 -6.12 9.58 5.57
CA PHE A 369 -5.75 9.54 4.16
C PHE A 369 -4.44 10.31 3.93
N ILE A 370 -3.38 9.60 3.57
CA ILE A 370 -2.07 10.21 3.31
C ILE A 370 -1.97 10.50 1.82
N THR A 371 -1.88 11.77 1.49
CA THR A 371 -1.62 12.25 0.12
C THR A 371 -0.21 12.83 0.00
N ARG A 372 0.22 13.08 -1.24
CA ARG A 372 1.44 13.82 -1.56
C ARG A 372 1.13 14.79 -2.69
N ARG A 373 0.79 16.02 -2.32
CA ARG A 373 0.51 17.14 -3.25
C ARG A 373 1.48 18.27 -2.93
N ASN A 374 1.85 19.04 -3.94
CA ASN A 374 2.93 20.01 -3.81
C ASN A 374 2.48 21.48 -4.07
N THR A 375 1.17 21.69 -4.21
CA THR A 375 0.61 23.02 -4.56
C THR A 375 -0.25 23.59 -3.44
N VAL A 376 -1.57 23.51 -3.57
CA VAL A 376 -2.54 24.21 -2.68
C VAL A 376 -3.19 23.30 -1.62
N MET A 377 -2.84 22.02 -1.59
CA MET A 377 -3.42 21.07 -0.63
C MET A 377 -2.89 21.34 0.78
N PRO A 378 -3.75 21.61 1.79
CA PRO A 378 -3.33 21.79 3.18
C PRO A 378 -2.59 20.57 3.73
N PHE A 379 -1.68 20.76 4.68
CA PHE A 379 -0.92 19.68 5.30
C PHE A 379 -1.76 18.74 6.16
N ALA A 380 -2.83 19.27 6.78
CA ALA A 380 -3.83 18.44 7.43
C ALA A 380 -5.22 19.02 7.23
N GLN A 381 -6.20 18.13 7.11
CA GLN A 381 -7.61 18.46 6.98
C GLN A 381 -8.43 17.51 7.85
N GLU A 382 -9.38 18.08 8.58
CA GLU A 382 -10.45 17.34 9.23
C GLU A 382 -11.64 17.26 8.27
N LEU A 383 -12.15 16.04 8.07
CA LEU A 383 -13.17 15.72 7.07
C LEU A 383 -14.46 15.29 7.76
N THR A 384 -15.61 15.59 7.16
CA THR A 384 -16.86 14.93 7.50
C THR A 384 -16.82 13.47 7.03
N ALA A 385 -17.79 12.65 7.45
CA ALA A 385 -17.88 11.27 6.99
C ALA A 385 -18.01 11.18 5.46
N GLU A 386 -18.86 12.03 4.86
CA GLU A 386 -19.01 12.13 3.40
C GLU A 386 -17.70 12.51 2.72
N GLN A 387 -17.00 13.53 3.24
CA GLN A 387 -15.69 13.95 2.72
C GLN A 387 -14.64 12.85 2.89
N GLY A 388 -14.70 12.03 3.95
CA GLY A 388 -13.86 10.86 4.15
C GLY A 388 -14.11 9.79 3.09
N VAL A 389 -15.37 9.55 2.71
CA VAL A 389 -15.72 8.66 1.58
C VAL A 389 -15.18 9.20 0.26
N LEU A 390 -15.27 10.52 0.04
CA LEU A 390 -14.69 11.15 -1.15
C LEU A 390 -13.16 11.08 -1.18
N ALA A 391 -12.50 11.23 -0.03
CA ALA A 391 -11.06 11.03 0.07
C ALA A 391 -10.65 9.58 -0.28
N TYR A 392 -11.45 8.60 0.13
CA TYR A 392 -11.29 7.20 -0.28
C TYR A 392 -11.54 7.02 -1.79
N LEU A 393 -12.63 7.57 -2.32
CA LEU A 393 -12.95 7.53 -3.76
C LEU A 393 -11.78 8.07 -4.59
N TRP A 394 -11.27 9.23 -4.26
CA TRP A 394 -10.22 9.87 -5.07
C TRP A 394 -8.84 9.27 -4.86
N GLY A 395 -8.47 8.88 -3.63
CA GLY A 395 -7.16 8.33 -3.30
C GLY A 395 -6.02 9.13 -3.93
N GLU A 396 -6.08 10.47 -3.76
CA GLU A 396 -5.25 11.42 -4.50
C GLU A 396 -3.80 11.42 -4.07
N SER A 397 -2.90 11.58 -5.06
CA SER A 397 -1.48 11.86 -4.83
C SER A 397 -0.85 12.45 -6.10
N THR A 398 0.48 12.57 -6.10
CA THR A 398 1.30 12.78 -7.29
C THR A 398 2.21 11.58 -7.49
N HIS A 399 2.52 11.25 -8.75
CA HIS A 399 3.52 10.26 -9.06
C HIS A 399 4.88 10.69 -8.51
N SER A 400 5.52 9.80 -7.74
CA SER A 400 6.88 10.05 -7.29
C SER A 400 7.87 9.63 -8.38
N TYR A 401 9.03 10.28 -8.40
CA TYR A 401 10.14 9.89 -9.28
C TYR A 401 10.55 8.42 -9.08
N ALA A 402 10.50 7.93 -7.84
CA ALA A 402 10.83 6.56 -7.50
C ALA A 402 9.80 5.52 -7.98
N SER A 403 8.52 5.90 -8.14
CA SER A 403 7.47 4.97 -8.57
C SER A 403 7.26 4.97 -10.09
N GLN A 404 7.26 6.15 -10.71
CA GLN A 404 7.10 6.36 -12.15
C GLN A 404 7.87 7.61 -12.59
N PRO A 405 9.18 7.50 -12.89
CA PRO A 405 10.01 8.65 -13.22
C PRO A 405 9.48 9.49 -14.38
N ALA A 406 8.96 8.83 -15.43
CA ALA A 406 8.39 9.50 -16.60
C ALA A 406 7.12 10.33 -16.32
N ARG A 407 6.46 10.08 -15.18
CA ARG A 407 5.22 10.75 -14.79
C ARG A 407 5.35 11.51 -13.46
N ALA A 408 6.57 11.70 -12.98
CA ALA A 408 6.84 12.41 -11.73
C ALA A 408 6.16 13.79 -11.72
N GLY A 409 5.48 14.13 -10.61
CA GLY A 409 4.72 15.38 -10.48
C GLY A 409 3.30 15.34 -11.07
N GLU A 410 2.97 14.37 -11.92
CA GLU A 410 1.59 14.24 -12.41
C GLU A 410 0.63 13.78 -11.32
N SER A 411 -0.60 14.32 -11.36
CA SER A 411 -1.67 13.87 -10.47
C SER A 411 -2.02 12.41 -10.72
N VAL A 412 -2.15 11.65 -9.66
CA VAL A 412 -2.66 10.27 -9.69
C VAL A 412 -3.85 10.15 -8.74
N ARG A 413 -4.87 9.40 -9.19
CA ARG A 413 -6.04 9.03 -8.39
C ARG A 413 -6.24 7.54 -8.47
N THR A 414 -6.46 6.92 -7.32
CA THR A 414 -6.66 5.47 -7.22
C THR A 414 -7.59 5.20 -6.05
N VAL A 415 -8.74 4.60 -6.31
CA VAL A 415 -9.75 4.29 -5.27
C VAL A 415 -9.08 3.63 -4.06
N GLY A 416 -9.28 4.19 -2.88
CA GLY A 416 -8.74 3.69 -1.62
C GLY A 416 -7.21 3.58 -1.58
N THR A 417 -6.49 4.29 -2.49
CA THR A 417 -5.04 4.11 -2.72
C THR A 417 -4.66 2.66 -3.08
N ASP A 418 -5.62 1.87 -3.57
CA ASP A 418 -5.50 0.43 -3.80
C ASP A 418 -5.35 0.08 -5.29
N PRO A 419 -4.14 -0.24 -5.75
CA PRO A 419 -3.90 -0.67 -7.13
C PRO A 419 -4.21 -2.17 -7.37
N PHE A 420 -4.86 -2.86 -6.41
CA PHE A 420 -5.08 -4.30 -6.43
C PHE A 420 -6.56 -4.68 -6.53
N ILE A 421 -7.45 -3.72 -6.74
CA ILE A 421 -8.90 -3.98 -6.82
C ILE A 421 -9.18 -4.93 -7.99
N ILE A 422 -9.89 -6.02 -7.70
CA ILE A 422 -10.40 -6.96 -8.67
C ILE A 422 -11.85 -6.59 -8.97
N GLY A 423 -12.19 -6.44 -10.25
CA GLY A 423 -13.52 -6.04 -10.69
C GLY A 423 -13.82 -4.55 -10.50
N SER A 424 -15.06 -4.21 -10.19
CA SER A 424 -15.55 -2.83 -10.09
C SER A 424 -14.93 -2.05 -8.91
N ARG A 425 -14.34 -0.90 -9.22
CA ARG A 425 -13.83 0.05 -8.24
C ARG A 425 -14.96 0.73 -7.48
N ALA A 426 -16.09 1.00 -8.15
CA ALA A 426 -17.28 1.57 -7.53
C ALA A 426 -17.81 0.68 -6.41
N ARG A 427 -17.84 -0.65 -6.60
CA ARG A 427 -18.24 -1.61 -5.55
C ARG A 427 -17.41 -1.45 -4.26
N LYS A 428 -16.12 -1.14 -4.40
CA LYS A 428 -15.25 -0.87 -3.24
C LYS A 428 -15.63 0.41 -2.51
N VAL A 429 -15.90 1.49 -3.26
CA VAL A 429 -16.31 2.77 -2.66
C VAL A 429 -17.66 2.63 -1.97
N ASN A 430 -18.65 2.00 -2.63
CA ASN A 430 -19.99 1.76 -2.06
C ASN A 430 -19.89 0.97 -0.75
N ARG A 431 -19.06 -0.08 -0.72
CA ARG A 431 -18.84 -0.86 0.51
C ARG A 431 -18.15 -0.05 1.61
N PHE A 432 -17.18 0.77 1.26
CA PHE A 432 -16.53 1.66 2.24
C PHE A 432 -17.54 2.64 2.82
N HIS A 433 -18.35 3.26 1.96
CA HIS A 433 -19.45 4.15 2.36
C HIS A 433 -20.41 3.45 3.34
N ASP A 434 -20.94 2.28 2.98
CA ASP A 434 -21.87 1.50 3.81
C ASP A 434 -21.27 1.19 5.21
N ILE A 435 -20.02 0.74 5.27
CA ILE A 435 -19.37 0.42 6.54
C ILE A 435 -19.14 1.68 7.38
N VAL A 436 -18.54 2.73 6.82
CA VAL A 436 -18.18 3.91 7.62
C VAL A 436 -19.40 4.72 8.04
N MET A 437 -20.44 4.84 7.20
CA MET A 437 -21.68 5.53 7.57
C MET A 437 -22.42 4.78 8.68
N SER A 438 -22.42 3.45 8.64
CA SER A 438 -22.95 2.61 9.72
C SER A 438 -22.17 2.79 11.03
N LEU A 439 -20.84 2.87 10.96
CA LEU A 439 -19.98 3.12 12.14
C LEU A 439 -20.22 4.50 12.72
N VAL A 440 -20.31 5.55 11.89
CA VAL A 440 -20.60 6.93 12.32
C VAL A 440 -21.98 7.03 12.98
N ALA A 441 -22.99 6.38 12.40
CA ALA A 441 -24.32 6.37 12.99
C ALA A 441 -24.35 5.69 14.37
N LYS A 442 -23.57 4.61 14.55
CA LYS A 442 -23.50 3.88 15.83
C LYS A 442 -22.58 4.55 16.86
N TYR A 443 -21.49 5.19 16.40
CA TYR A 443 -20.43 5.77 17.24
C TYR A 443 -20.06 7.19 16.78
N PRO A 444 -20.98 8.17 16.84
CA PRO A 444 -20.79 9.50 16.24
C PRO A 444 -19.57 10.25 16.77
N ASP A 445 -19.24 10.06 18.06
CA ASP A 445 -18.12 10.77 18.72
C ASP A 445 -16.79 10.00 18.66
N LYS A 446 -16.79 8.76 18.11
CA LYS A 446 -15.58 7.93 18.08
C LYS A 446 -14.93 7.86 16.70
N ILE A 447 -15.63 8.18 15.61
CA ILE A 447 -15.12 8.02 14.24
C ILE A 447 -14.68 9.37 13.71
N ARG A 448 -13.41 9.46 13.31
CA ARG A 448 -12.84 10.68 12.72
C ARG A 448 -12.18 10.38 11.38
N PHE A 449 -12.26 11.33 10.46
CA PHE A 449 -11.63 11.28 9.15
C PHE A 449 -10.64 12.44 9.04
N LEU A 450 -9.39 12.11 8.71
CA LEU A 450 -8.31 13.07 8.57
C LEU A 450 -7.60 12.87 7.24
N GLN A 451 -7.13 13.94 6.62
CA GLN A 451 -6.24 13.84 5.48
C GLN A 451 -4.92 14.53 5.81
N TYR A 452 -3.81 13.85 5.57
CA TYR A 452 -2.46 14.37 5.77
C TYR A 452 -1.71 14.47 4.45
N ASN A 453 -1.24 15.67 4.12
CA ASN A 453 -0.43 15.91 2.93
C ASN A 453 1.05 15.90 3.30
N THR A 454 1.77 14.85 2.92
CA THR A 454 3.22 14.69 3.13
C THR A 454 4.07 15.26 1.98
N GLY A 455 3.44 15.92 1.04
CA GLY A 455 4.09 16.64 -0.06
C GLY A 455 4.65 17.99 0.41
N GLY A 456 4.21 19.04 -0.24
CA GLY A 456 4.67 20.41 0.04
C GLY A 456 3.69 21.46 -0.48
N VAL A 457 4.15 22.68 -0.47
CA VAL A 457 3.47 23.86 -1.02
C VAL A 457 4.44 24.64 -1.90
N GLY A 458 3.93 25.34 -2.88
CA GLY A 458 4.73 26.30 -3.64
C GLY A 458 5.43 25.75 -4.87
N GLU A 459 5.17 24.49 -5.30
CA GLU A 459 5.75 23.94 -6.54
C GLU A 459 5.20 24.67 -7.76
N ILE A 460 6.11 25.04 -8.70
CA ILE A 460 5.76 25.54 -10.02
C ILE A 460 6.35 24.59 -11.06
N ILE A 461 5.50 24.10 -11.95
CA ILE A 461 5.87 23.25 -13.09
C ILE A 461 5.43 23.97 -14.37
N GLU A 462 6.37 24.21 -15.28
CA GLU A 462 6.12 24.77 -16.61
C GLU A 462 6.25 23.68 -17.68
N GLU A 463 5.43 23.79 -18.73
CA GLU A 463 5.63 23.03 -19.95
C GLU A 463 6.64 23.77 -20.83
N VAL A 464 7.78 23.16 -21.07
CA VAL A 464 8.82 23.69 -21.97
C VAL A 464 8.88 22.82 -23.22
N ASP A 465 9.04 23.46 -24.37
CA ASP A 465 9.32 22.74 -25.61
C ASP A 465 10.80 22.33 -25.62
N PHE A 466 11.06 21.05 -25.73
CA PHE A 466 12.40 20.50 -25.81
C PHE A 466 12.46 19.55 -27.01
N GLU A 467 13.15 19.96 -28.04
CA GLU A 467 13.31 19.19 -29.30
C GLU A 467 11.98 18.78 -29.95
N GLY A 468 10.97 19.68 -29.92
CA GLY A 468 9.64 19.44 -30.50
C GLY A 468 8.70 18.56 -29.64
N ALA A 469 9.11 18.22 -28.40
CA ALA A 469 8.28 17.52 -27.43
C ALA A 469 8.03 18.40 -26.20
N LYS A 470 6.78 18.52 -25.78
CA LYS A 470 6.42 19.20 -24.52
C LYS A 470 6.95 18.41 -23.33
N LYS A 471 7.88 18.98 -22.59
CA LYS A 471 8.41 18.42 -21.34
C LYS A 471 8.04 19.30 -20.16
N LYS A 472 7.70 18.68 -19.02
CA LYS A 472 7.45 19.38 -17.76
C LYS A 472 8.77 19.66 -17.05
N LYS A 473 9.02 20.93 -16.71
CA LYS A 473 10.19 21.41 -15.95
C LYS A 473 9.73 21.97 -14.64
N ILE A 474 10.29 21.49 -13.52
CA ILE A 474 10.07 22.09 -12.21
C ILE A 474 10.89 23.37 -12.15
N VAL A 475 10.21 24.52 -12.13
CA VAL A 475 10.80 25.86 -12.05
C VAL A 475 11.06 26.24 -10.59
N ARG A 476 10.13 25.92 -9.71
CA ARG A 476 10.26 26.08 -8.26
C ARG A 476 9.91 24.76 -7.57
N LYS A 477 10.79 24.26 -6.71
CA LYS A 477 10.53 23.09 -5.89
C LYS A 477 9.58 23.43 -4.76
N ALA A 478 8.74 22.45 -4.37
CA ALA A 478 7.87 22.60 -3.20
C ALA A 478 8.67 22.75 -1.90
N THR A 479 8.18 23.61 -1.02
CA THR A 479 8.56 23.61 0.39
C THR A 479 7.82 22.49 1.09
N ARG A 480 8.56 21.46 1.52
CA ARG A 480 7.98 20.28 2.17
C ARG A 480 7.76 20.53 3.66
N VAL A 481 6.68 19.97 4.20
CA VAL A 481 6.51 19.92 5.65
C VAL A 481 7.54 18.96 6.26
N PRO A 482 8.32 19.39 7.26
CA PRO A 482 9.22 18.50 7.99
C PRO A 482 8.49 17.35 8.69
N ILE A 483 9.15 16.21 8.85
CA ILE A 483 8.54 15.02 9.47
C ILE A 483 8.15 15.28 10.92
N ASP A 484 8.94 16.03 11.67
CA ASP A 484 8.66 16.41 13.05
C ASP A 484 7.42 17.32 13.18
N VAL A 485 7.21 18.24 12.25
CA VAL A 485 6.00 19.09 12.16
C VAL A 485 4.78 18.20 11.85
N MET A 486 4.86 17.32 10.88
CA MET A 486 3.77 16.39 10.57
C MET A 486 3.50 15.43 11.74
N ALA A 487 4.51 15.00 12.48
CA ALA A 487 4.35 14.20 13.69
C ALA A 487 3.65 15.02 14.81
N ALA A 488 3.99 16.31 14.93
CA ALA A 488 3.31 17.21 15.87
C ALA A 488 1.83 17.41 15.51
N ILE A 489 1.51 17.54 14.21
CA ILE A 489 0.13 17.59 13.72
C ILE A 489 -0.64 16.33 14.13
N GLN A 490 -0.14 15.14 13.78
CA GLN A 490 -0.82 13.88 14.11
C GLN A 490 -0.95 13.68 15.63
N ARG A 491 0.07 14.05 16.40
CA ARG A 491 0.01 14.02 17.88
C ARG A 491 -1.03 14.98 18.43
N GLY A 492 -1.12 16.19 17.87
CA GLY A 492 -2.11 17.19 18.27
C GLY A 492 -3.54 16.73 17.97
N ASP A 493 -3.76 16.03 16.87
CA ASP A 493 -5.07 15.43 16.54
C ASP A 493 -5.51 14.36 17.53
N LEU A 494 -4.58 13.53 17.98
CA LEU A 494 -4.83 12.53 19.00
C LEU A 494 -5.10 13.14 20.39
N LYS A 495 -4.44 14.26 20.68
CA LYS A 495 -4.57 14.99 21.96
C LYS A 495 -5.72 16.01 21.98
N GLY A 496 -6.31 16.32 20.81
CA GLY A 496 -7.34 17.37 20.68
C GLY A 496 -6.79 18.78 20.89
N THR A 497 -5.52 19.03 20.55
CA THR A 497 -4.85 20.34 20.77
C THR A 497 -4.64 21.14 19.48
N ASN A 498 -5.01 20.60 18.34
CA ASN A 498 -4.97 21.32 17.06
C ASN A 498 -6.23 22.14 16.85
N THR A 499 -6.08 23.24 16.09
CA THR A 499 -7.21 24.07 15.64
C THR A 499 -7.35 23.94 14.12
N TYR A 500 -8.59 23.77 13.67
CA TYR A 500 -8.97 23.63 12.27
C TYR A 500 -9.98 24.72 11.89
N GLU A 501 -9.78 25.36 10.75
CA GLU A 501 -10.64 26.42 10.21
C GLU A 501 -11.09 26.06 8.79
N LEU A 502 -12.16 26.69 8.30
CA LEU A 502 -12.64 26.45 6.95
C LEU A 502 -11.57 26.88 5.93
N GLY A 503 -11.07 25.92 5.17
CA GLY A 503 -10.06 26.12 4.15
C GLY A 503 -10.63 26.31 2.75
N MET A 504 -9.76 26.65 1.80
CA MET A 504 -10.12 26.93 0.41
C MET A 504 -10.68 25.73 -0.37
N LEU A 505 -10.56 24.52 0.16
CA LEU A 505 -11.14 23.30 -0.44
C LEU A 505 -12.52 22.94 0.15
N GLY A 506 -13.12 23.80 0.98
CA GLY A 506 -14.39 23.51 1.64
C GLY A 506 -14.29 22.44 2.75
N THR A 507 -13.08 22.08 3.14
CA THR A 507 -12.75 21.20 4.27
C THR A 507 -12.19 22.04 5.42
N ARG A 508 -12.17 21.51 6.63
CA ARG A 508 -11.51 22.18 7.75
C ARG A 508 -10.00 21.92 7.66
N ALA A 509 -9.24 22.95 7.29
CA ALA A 509 -7.78 22.90 7.19
C ALA A 509 -7.13 23.25 8.53
N ILE A 510 -5.95 22.69 8.80
CA ILE A 510 -5.17 22.96 9.99
C ILE A 510 -4.77 24.45 10.02
N ALA A 511 -5.05 25.14 11.15
CA ALA A 511 -4.67 26.52 11.39
C ALA A 511 -3.56 26.60 12.44
N LYS A 512 -3.71 25.86 13.56
CA LYS A 512 -2.70 25.84 14.64
C LYS A 512 -2.36 24.44 15.08
N VAL A 513 -1.10 24.20 15.38
CA VAL A 513 -0.58 22.94 15.94
C VAL A 513 -0.20 23.17 17.40
N ALA A 514 -0.97 22.60 18.32
CA ALA A 514 -0.78 22.79 19.76
C ALA A 514 -0.65 24.28 20.16
N GLY A 515 -1.49 25.13 19.57
CA GLY A 515 -1.51 26.57 19.81
C GLY A 515 -0.54 27.41 19.00
N ARG A 516 0.42 26.79 18.27
CA ARG A 516 1.37 27.49 17.39
C ARG A 516 0.78 27.64 16.00
N GLU A 517 0.84 28.83 15.42
CA GLU A 517 0.54 29.08 14.00
C GLU A 517 1.49 28.29 13.10
N ILE A 518 0.99 27.88 11.94
CA ILE A 518 1.76 27.22 10.88
C ILE A 518 1.58 27.94 9.53
N ASP A 519 1.38 29.24 9.60
CA ASP A 519 1.11 30.12 8.45
C ASP A 519 2.30 30.18 7.46
N GLU A 520 3.51 29.79 7.85
CA GLU A 520 4.66 29.68 6.97
C GLU A 520 4.42 28.75 5.77
N TYR A 521 3.42 27.90 5.83
CA TYR A 521 3.04 26.97 4.76
C TYR A 521 1.74 27.36 4.05
N ASP A 522 1.22 28.57 4.30
CA ASP A 522 0.01 29.06 3.62
C ASP A 522 0.29 29.22 2.12
N PRO A 523 -0.51 28.60 1.21
CA PRO A 523 -0.34 28.78 -0.22
C PRO A 523 -0.29 30.23 -0.69
N ARG A 524 -0.98 31.16 0.01
CA ARG A 524 -0.98 32.60 -0.29
C ARG A 524 0.38 33.26 -0.13
N LYS A 525 1.34 32.63 0.56
CA LYS A 525 2.73 33.11 0.66
C LYS A 525 3.60 32.65 -0.53
N PHE A 526 3.10 31.73 -1.33
CA PHE A 526 3.83 31.13 -2.44
C PHE A 526 3.25 31.49 -3.81
N TYR A 527 1.97 31.80 -3.88
CA TYR A 527 1.23 31.97 -5.12
C TYR A 527 0.39 33.25 -5.10
N SER A 528 0.19 33.83 -6.27
CA SER A 528 -0.84 34.87 -6.48
C SER A 528 -2.25 34.25 -6.34
N ALA A 529 -3.26 35.11 -6.22
CA ALA A 529 -4.65 34.69 -6.17
C ALA A 529 -5.05 33.90 -7.44
N GLU A 530 -4.58 34.33 -8.61
CA GLU A 530 -4.83 33.69 -9.90
C GLU A 530 -4.18 32.33 -10.00
N GLU A 531 -2.93 32.17 -9.51
CA GLU A 531 -2.25 30.88 -9.46
C GLU A 531 -2.97 29.90 -8.52
N ILE A 532 -3.45 30.37 -7.36
CA ILE A 532 -4.24 29.56 -6.42
C ILE A 532 -5.52 29.07 -7.11
N GLU A 533 -6.25 29.98 -7.76
CA GLU A 533 -7.48 29.64 -8.48
C GLU A 533 -7.21 28.60 -9.57
N HIS A 534 -6.14 28.78 -10.34
CA HIS A 534 -5.72 27.83 -11.36
C HIS A 534 -5.45 26.42 -10.78
N TYR A 535 -4.68 26.32 -9.68
CA TYR A 535 -4.38 25.03 -9.06
C TYR A 535 -5.61 24.37 -8.41
N LEU A 536 -6.52 25.18 -7.85
CA LEU A 536 -7.80 24.66 -7.33
C LEU A 536 -8.66 24.13 -8.46
N ALA A 537 -8.75 24.85 -9.55
CA ALA A 537 -9.49 24.45 -10.74
C ALA A 537 -8.97 23.13 -11.35
N ASP A 538 -7.65 22.99 -11.50
CA ASP A 538 -7.04 21.74 -11.99
C ASP A 538 -7.35 20.56 -11.06
N LEU A 539 -7.27 20.77 -9.75
CA LEU A 539 -7.60 19.77 -8.76
C LEU A 539 -9.05 19.30 -8.90
N VAL A 540 -9.99 20.23 -8.99
CA VAL A 540 -11.44 19.97 -9.12
C VAL A 540 -11.74 19.26 -10.44
N LYS A 541 -11.21 19.75 -11.54
CA LYS A 541 -11.37 19.12 -12.87
C LYS A 541 -10.93 17.66 -12.85
N GLY A 542 -9.80 17.39 -12.21
CA GLY A 542 -9.32 16.02 -12.05
C GLY A 542 -10.22 15.15 -11.17
N ARG A 543 -10.80 15.71 -10.10
CA ARG A 543 -11.78 15.01 -9.22
C ARG A 543 -13.07 14.71 -9.97
N ILE A 544 -13.63 15.69 -10.69
CA ILE A 544 -14.84 15.53 -11.51
C ILE A 544 -14.64 14.38 -12.50
N LYS A 545 -13.56 14.46 -13.31
CA LYS A 545 -13.26 13.43 -14.32
C LYS A 545 -13.16 12.03 -13.69
N PHE A 546 -12.46 11.89 -12.58
CA PHE A 546 -12.29 10.61 -11.91
C PHE A 546 -13.60 10.11 -11.28
N THR A 547 -14.40 11.00 -10.67
CA THR A 547 -15.73 10.64 -10.15
C THR A 547 -16.65 10.12 -11.25
N GLN A 548 -16.71 10.79 -12.40
CA GLN A 548 -17.49 10.34 -13.55
C GLN A 548 -17.00 8.97 -14.07
N GLU A 549 -15.69 8.76 -14.07
CA GLU A 549 -15.11 7.47 -14.43
C GLU A 549 -15.59 6.34 -13.51
N ILE A 550 -15.54 6.55 -12.19
CA ILE A 550 -15.97 5.53 -11.22
C ILE A 550 -17.50 5.40 -11.20
N ALA A 551 -18.24 6.49 -11.40
CA ALA A 551 -19.72 6.47 -11.49
C ALA A 551 -20.19 5.54 -12.62
N SER A 552 -19.48 5.50 -13.75
CA SER A 552 -19.80 4.57 -14.85
C SER A 552 -19.62 3.08 -14.50
N GLU A 553 -19.00 2.76 -13.38
CA GLU A 553 -18.83 1.40 -12.84
C GLU A 553 -19.90 1.03 -11.79
N GLY A 554 -20.88 1.92 -11.53
CA GLY A 554 -21.97 1.67 -10.58
C GLY A 554 -21.77 2.29 -9.20
N LEU A 555 -21.20 3.49 -9.12
CA LEU A 555 -21.12 4.26 -7.88
C LEU A 555 -22.52 4.68 -7.41
N GLU A 556 -22.79 4.57 -6.12
CA GLU A 556 -24.08 4.93 -5.53
C GLU A 556 -24.42 6.41 -5.72
N PRO A 557 -25.69 6.76 -6.04
CA PRO A 557 -26.08 8.15 -6.35
C PRO A 557 -25.82 9.15 -5.23
N GLU A 558 -25.88 8.73 -3.98
CA GLU A 558 -25.58 9.59 -2.82
C GLU A 558 -24.09 10.00 -2.77
N ILE A 559 -23.19 9.11 -3.13
CA ILE A 559 -21.75 9.43 -3.21
C ILE A 559 -21.48 10.40 -4.37
N VAL A 560 -22.17 10.22 -5.49
CA VAL A 560 -22.10 11.15 -6.63
C VAL A 560 -22.57 12.53 -6.21
N ARG A 561 -23.74 12.62 -5.55
CA ARG A 561 -24.29 13.89 -5.04
C ARG A 561 -23.36 14.56 -4.02
N ALA A 562 -22.74 13.79 -3.12
CA ALA A 562 -21.76 14.31 -2.17
C ALA A 562 -20.55 14.92 -2.89
N ALA A 563 -20.06 14.27 -3.95
CA ALA A 563 -18.97 14.77 -4.77
C ALA A 563 -19.36 16.07 -5.50
N GLU A 564 -20.52 16.11 -6.14
CA GLU A 564 -21.06 17.31 -6.82
C GLU A 564 -21.21 18.49 -5.84
N LYS A 565 -21.75 18.24 -4.65
CA LYS A 565 -21.82 19.26 -3.58
C LYS A 565 -20.45 19.79 -3.19
N SER A 566 -19.44 18.94 -3.10
CA SER A 566 -18.08 19.36 -2.78
C SER A 566 -17.46 20.25 -3.87
N PHE A 567 -17.82 20.03 -5.13
CA PHE A 567 -17.35 20.85 -6.26
C PHE A 567 -18.02 22.24 -6.30
N ALA A 568 -19.27 22.34 -5.85
CA ALA A 568 -20.03 23.61 -5.85
C ALA A 568 -19.51 24.65 -4.84
N ILE A 569 -18.75 24.23 -3.83
CA ILE A 569 -18.17 25.10 -2.79
C ILE A 569 -16.90 25.83 -3.32
N LEU A 570 -16.32 25.34 -4.41
CA LEU A 570 -15.06 25.85 -4.93
C LEU A 570 -15.29 26.97 -5.96
N PRO A 571 -14.32 27.87 -6.20
CA PRO A 571 -14.50 29.00 -7.11
C PRO A 571 -14.99 28.52 -8.50
N LYS A 572 -16.07 29.17 -8.99
CA LYS A 572 -16.56 28.95 -10.34
C LYS A 572 -15.70 29.75 -11.33
N GLY A 573 -14.63 29.17 -11.85
CA GLY A 573 -13.76 29.92 -12.74
C GLY A 573 -12.66 29.08 -13.40
N ALA A 574 -13.01 27.88 -13.91
CA ALA A 574 -12.07 27.12 -14.73
C ALA A 574 -12.79 26.33 -15.81
#